data_02a2ee8b2ffc15251340867d315356b2
#
_entry.id   02a2ee8b2ffc15251340867d315356b2
#
_cell.length_a   1.000
_cell.length_b   1.000
_cell.length_c   1.000
_cell.angle_alpha   90.00
_cell.angle_beta   90.00
_cell.angle_gamma   90.00
#
_symmetry.space_group_name_H-M   'P 1'
#
loop_
_entity.id
_entity.type
_entity.pdbx_description
1 polymer ?
#
loop_
_entity_poly.entity_id
_entity_poly.type
_entity_poly.pdbx_seq_one_letter_code
_entity_poly.pdbx_strand_id
1 'polypeptide(L)'
;MQTAHRPSRRSLLQRGALAALAATAPLAAAAQGTAPATPTELTSELPAARWRGTGVLRFLGLHIYDAHLWSADAVTGDGAAQPLALVLVYARQLVGEQIASRSLKEMNRIGRINDEQSARWLTAMTQLFPDVKDGDRLTGIQRPGVGTRFFLNGQFRGEVADAEFTRLFFGIWLSPRTSEPRLREQLLGSRS
;
A
#
# COMPACT_ATOMS: atom_id res chain seq x y z
N MET A 1 75.62 -60.81 -35.06
CA MET A 1 75.60 -59.87 -36.18
C MET A 1 74.23 -59.32 -36.35
N GLN A 2 74.09 -58.00 -36.27
CA GLN A 2 73.01 -57.16 -36.74
C GLN A 2 71.76 -57.16 -35.86
N THR A 3 71.58 -56.16 -35.38
CA THR A 3 71.32 -54.72 -35.46
C THR A 3 69.84 -54.48 -35.10
N ALA A 4 69.70 -53.76 -34.00
CA ALA A 4 68.42 -53.26 -33.46
C ALA A 4 67.73 -52.26 -34.41
N HIS A 5 66.41 -52.24 -34.38
CA HIS A 5 65.72 -51.07 -34.79
C HIS A 5 64.51 -50.84 -33.83
N ARG A 6 64.58 -49.76 -33.08
CA ARG A 6 63.48 -49.27 -32.24
C ARG A 6 62.52 -48.41 -33.07
N PRO A 7 61.25 -48.42 -32.87
CA PRO A 7 60.42 -47.26 -33.16
C PRO A 7 59.98 -46.56 -31.93
N SER A 8 60.01 -45.27 -32.02
CA SER A 8 59.62 -44.18 -31.12
C SER A 8 58.20 -44.22 -30.71
N ARG A 9 57.99 -44.06 -29.36
CA ARG A 9 56.67 -43.80 -28.81
C ARG A 9 56.40 -42.29 -28.85
N ARG A 10 55.43 -41.84 -29.66
CA ARG A 10 54.91 -40.53 -29.65
C ARG A 10 53.79 -40.51 -28.62
N SER A 11 54.00 -39.79 -27.51
CA SER A 11 53.02 -39.49 -26.50
C SER A 11 51.98 -38.48 -27.02
N LEU A 12 50.75 -38.89 -27.16
CA LEU A 12 49.63 -38.02 -27.41
C LEU A 12 49.15 -37.41 -26.06
N LEU A 13 49.48 -36.14 -25.86
CA LEU A 13 48.91 -35.34 -24.79
C LEU A 13 47.45 -34.99 -25.14
N GLN A 14 46.50 -35.66 -24.51
CA GLN A 14 45.09 -35.26 -24.54
C GLN A 14 44.92 -34.07 -23.60
N ARG A 15 44.74 -32.90 -24.16
CA ARG A 15 44.29 -31.72 -23.44
C ARG A 15 42.75 -31.85 -23.18
N GLY A 16 42.39 -32.20 -21.97
CA GLY A 16 41.02 -32.14 -21.53
C GLY A 16 40.59 -30.67 -21.34
N ALA A 17 39.67 -30.21 -22.16
CA ALA A 17 39.01 -28.94 -21.99
C ALA A 17 37.88 -29.11 -20.98
N LEU A 18 38.06 -28.58 -19.76
CA LEU A 18 36.96 -28.43 -18.79
C LEU A 18 36.05 -27.28 -19.26
N ALA A 19 34.92 -27.62 -19.84
CA ALA A 19 33.83 -26.67 -20.07
C ALA A 19 33.15 -26.37 -18.77
N ALA A 20 33.39 -25.20 -18.17
CA ALA A 20 32.64 -24.69 -17.04
C ALA A 20 31.25 -24.24 -17.54
N LEU A 21 30.21 -25.04 -17.26
CA LEU A 21 28.81 -24.60 -17.38
C LEU A 21 28.55 -23.56 -16.32
N ALA A 22 28.55 -22.27 -16.69
CA ALA A 22 28.00 -21.20 -15.87
C ALA A 22 26.48 -21.33 -15.87
N ALA A 23 25.93 -21.87 -14.79
CA ALA A 23 24.50 -21.88 -14.53
C ALA A 23 24.04 -20.45 -14.23
N THR A 24 23.52 -19.76 -15.24
CA THR A 24 22.80 -18.50 -15.07
C THR A 24 21.44 -18.82 -14.45
N ALA A 25 21.32 -18.71 -13.13
CA ALA A 25 20.02 -18.73 -12.46
C ALA A 25 19.21 -17.50 -12.94
N PRO A 26 17.98 -17.68 -13.45
CA PRO A 26 17.13 -16.54 -13.73
C PRO A 26 16.83 -15.84 -12.39
N LEU A 27 17.24 -14.58 -12.24
CA LEU A 27 16.68 -13.71 -11.19
C LEU A 27 15.17 -13.66 -11.43
N ALA A 28 14.42 -14.33 -10.58
CA ALA A 28 12.98 -14.17 -10.54
C ALA A 28 12.71 -12.70 -10.19
N ALA A 29 12.44 -11.88 -11.18
CA ALA A 29 11.90 -10.54 -11.00
C ALA A 29 10.57 -10.72 -10.28
N ALA A 30 10.58 -10.46 -8.97
CA ALA A 30 9.35 -10.44 -8.18
C ALA A 30 8.41 -9.45 -8.85
N ALA A 31 7.25 -9.92 -9.28
CA ALA A 31 6.19 -9.11 -9.86
C ALA A 31 5.80 -8.03 -8.83
N GLN A 32 6.41 -6.86 -8.94
CA GLN A 32 5.94 -5.66 -8.28
C GLN A 32 4.68 -5.27 -9.05
N GLY A 33 3.53 -5.31 -8.38
CA GLY A 33 2.30 -4.83 -8.97
C GLY A 33 2.55 -3.45 -9.58
N THR A 34 2.04 -3.22 -10.78
CA THR A 34 2.20 -1.94 -11.48
C THR A 34 1.64 -0.83 -10.59
N ALA A 35 2.42 0.22 -10.34
CA ALA A 35 1.97 1.36 -9.57
C ALA A 35 0.71 1.96 -10.22
N PRO A 36 -0.33 2.28 -9.44
CA PRO A 36 -1.51 2.96 -9.97
C PRO A 36 -1.14 4.36 -10.49
N ALA A 37 -1.94 4.91 -11.40
CA ALA A 37 -1.77 6.29 -11.84
C ALA A 37 -1.86 7.24 -10.65
N THR A 38 -0.98 8.25 -10.61
CA THR A 38 -0.99 9.25 -9.53
C THR A 38 -2.31 10.03 -9.57
N PRO A 39 -3.08 10.05 -8.48
CA PRO A 39 -4.28 10.85 -8.39
C PRO A 39 -3.99 12.35 -8.57
N THR A 40 -4.83 13.05 -9.31
CA THR A 40 -4.62 14.48 -9.64
C THR A 40 -4.53 15.37 -8.41
N GLU A 41 -5.34 15.10 -7.38
CA GLU A 41 -5.31 15.81 -6.10
C GLU A 41 -3.96 15.71 -5.38
N LEU A 42 -3.23 14.59 -5.56
CA LEU A 42 -1.91 14.44 -4.94
C LEU A 42 -0.85 15.31 -5.59
N THR A 43 -1.01 15.67 -6.85
CA THR A 43 -0.04 16.53 -7.54
C THR A 43 0.05 17.91 -6.88
N SER A 44 -1.05 18.43 -6.35
CA SER A 44 -1.09 19.72 -5.64
C SER A 44 -0.89 19.59 -4.13
N GLU A 45 -1.49 18.56 -3.52
CA GLU A 45 -1.53 18.41 -2.06
C GLU A 45 -0.28 17.76 -1.48
N LEU A 46 0.30 16.78 -2.20
CA LEU A 46 1.48 16.00 -1.78
C LEU A 46 2.40 15.73 -3.00
N PRO A 47 3.02 16.75 -3.60
CA PRO A 47 3.77 16.61 -4.86
C PRO A 47 4.96 15.66 -4.78
N ALA A 48 5.53 15.47 -3.59
CA ALA A 48 6.62 14.53 -3.35
C ALA A 48 6.17 13.08 -3.09
N ALA A 49 4.85 12.84 -2.94
CA ALA A 49 4.36 11.52 -2.62
C ALA A 49 4.64 10.51 -3.75
N ARG A 50 4.97 9.29 -3.34
CA ARG A 50 5.16 8.12 -4.20
C ARG A 50 4.27 7.01 -3.70
N TRP A 51 3.81 6.15 -4.59
CA TRP A 51 3.11 4.94 -4.22
C TRP A 51 3.99 4.03 -3.34
N ARG A 52 3.42 3.55 -2.23
CA ARG A 52 4.11 2.69 -1.25
C ARG A 52 3.63 1.26 -1.28
N GLY A 53 2.35 1.07 -1.49
CA GLY A 53 1.74 -0.25 -1.54
C GLY A 53 0.27 -0.20 -1.85
N THR A 54 -0.28 -1.36 -2.18
CA THR A 54 -1.70 -1.58 -2.43
C THR A 54 -2.17 -2.76 -1.61
N GLY A 55 -3.31 -2.60 -0.93
CA GLY A 55 -3.97 -3.68 -0.23
C GLY A 55 -5.44 -3.76 -0.63
N VAL A 56 -6.02 -4.96 -0.56
CA VAL A 56 -7.40 -5.23 -0.95
C VAL A 56 -8.24 -5.52 0.28
N LEU A 57 -9.30 -4.74 0.50
CA LEU A 57 -10.29 -5.09 1.52
C LEU A 57 -11.33 -6.04 0.94
N ARG A 58 -11.47 -7.19 1.61
CA ARG A 58 -12.57 -8.13 1.38
C ARG A 58 -13.37 -8.32 2.66
N PHE A 59 -14.69 -8.33 2.53
CA PHE A 59 -15.59 -8.61 3.66
C PHE A 59 -16.56 -9.72 3.26
N LEU A 60 -16.60 -10.81 4.01
CA LEU A 60 -17.38 -12.01 3.70
C LEU A 60 -17.15 -12.52 2.26
N GLY A 61 -15.89 -12.48 1.80
CA GLY A 61 -15.50 -12.87 0.44
C GLY A 61 -15.76 -11.82 -0.65
N LEU A 62 -16.52 -10.77 -0.35
CA LEU A 62 -16.83 -9.69 -1.30
C LEU A 62 -15.69 -8.67 -1.36
N HIS A 63 -15.27 -8.29 -2.57
CA HIS A 63 -14.33 -7.20 -2.79
C HIS A 63 -15.02 -5.87 -2.49
N ILE A 64 -14.46 -5.10 -1.57
CA ILE A 64 -15.02 -3.82 -1.11
C ILE A 64 -14.30 -2.65 -1.77
N TYR A 65 -12.96 -2.60 -1.66
CA TYR A 65 -12.12 -1.62 -2.31
C TYR A 65 -10.65 -2.08 -2.40
N ASP A 66 -9.92 -1.42 -3.28
CA ASP A 66 -8.46 -1.40 -3.30
C ASP A 66 -7.99 -0.12 -2.59
N ALA A 67 -7.09 -0.28 -1.61
CA ALA A 67 -6.48 0.84 -0.90
C ALA A 67 -5.05 1.04 -1.40
N HIS A 68 -4.70 2.27 -1.74
CA HIS A 68 -3.35 2.65 -2.17
C HIS A 68 -2.76 3.67 -1.19
N LEU A 69 -1.56 3.39 -0.69
CA LEU A 69 -0.83 4.28 0.20
C LEU A 69 0.18 5.12 -0.59
N TRP A 70 0.17 6.42 -0.32
CA TRP A 70 1.08 7.40 -0.94
C TRP A 70 1.76 8.23 0.13
N SER A 71 3.08 8.40 0.08
CA SER A 71 3.86 9.26 0.97
C SER A 71 5.21 9.61 0.34
N ALA A 72 5.86 10.68 0.79
CA ALA A 72 7.19 11.06 0.32
C ALA A 72 8.23 10.02 0.73
N ASP A 73 8.17 9.59 2.00
CA ASP A 73 9.09 8.61 2.60
C ASP A 73 8.37 7.32 2.97
N ALA A 74 9.13 6.27 3.29
CA ALA A 74 8.57 5.05 3.84
C ALA A 74 7.81 5.35 5.14
N VAL A 75 6.61 4.77 5.28
CA VAL A 75 5.80 4.99 6.47
C VAL A 75 6.33 4.17 7.63
N THR A 76 6.58 4.84 8.75
CA THR A 76 7.10 4.23 9.98
C THR A 76 6.03 4.22 11.07
N GLY A 77 6.05 3.20 11.92
CA GLY A 77 5.11 3.05 13.02
C GLY A 77 3.66 2.91 12.53
N ASP A 78 2.81 3.86 12.93
CA ASP A 78 1.41 3.99 12.50
C ASP A 78 1.19 5.14 11.49
N GLY A 79 2.28 5.77 11.04
CA GLY A 79 2.24 6.86 10.07
C GLY A 79 1.67 8.19 10.60
N ALA A 80 1.30 8.29 11.87
CA ALA A 80 0.58 9.45 12.41
C ALA A 80 1.35 10.79 12.30
N ALA A 81 2.70 10.75 12.30
CA ALA A 81 3.54 11.92 12.22
C ALA A 81 3.94 12.33 10.79
N GLN A 82 3.50 11.59 9.76
CA GLN A 82 3.96 11.78 8.39
C GLN A 82 2.82 12.29 7.48
N PRO A 83 3.06 13.27 6.59
CA PRO A 83 2.14 13.57 5.51
C PRO A 83 2.00 12.36 4.59
N LEU A 84 0.77 11.89 4.39
CA LEU A 84 0.46 10.76 3.52
C LEU A 84 -0.96 10.84 2.98
N ALA A 85 -1.25 10.02 1.98
CA ALA A 85 -2.61 9.84 1.48
C ALA A 85 -2.98 8.36 1.40
N LEU A 86 -4.23 8.09 1.71
CA LEU A 86 -4.91 6.82 1.41
C LEU A 86 -5.95 7.08 0.32
N VAL A 87 -5.87 6.30 -0.73
CA VAL A 87 -6.76 6.35 -1.88
C VAL A 87 -7.53 5.04 -1.93
N LEU A 88 -8.84 5.10 -1.72
CA LEU A 88 -9.73 3.94 -1.77
C LEU A 88 -10.46 3.93 -3.10
N VAL A 89 -10.23 2.92 -3.92
CA VAL A 89 -10.97 2.69 -5.17
C VAL A 89 -12.02 1.62 -4.87
N TYR A 90 -13.27 2.03 -4.87
CA TYR A 90 -14.38 1.13 -4.52
C TYR A 90 -14.66 0.14 -5.65
N ALA A 91 -14.94 -1.12 -5.28
CA ALA A 91 -15.27 -2.20 -6.21
C ALA A 91 -16.78 -2.53 -6.19
N ARG A 92 -17.59 -1.68 -5.56
CA ARG A 92 -19.04 -1.86 -5.45
C ARG A 92 -19.73 -0.64 -4.91
N GLN A 93 -21.06 -0.61 -5.02
CA GLN A 93 -21.89 0.41 -4.41
C GLN A 93 -21.92 0.27 -2.88
N LEU A 94 -21.72 1.38 -2.16
CA LEU A 94 -21.86 1.51 -0.71
C LEU A 94 -22.54 2.83 -0.38
N VAL A 95 -23.30 2.83 0.73
CA VAL A 95 -23.95 4.02 1.26
C VAL A 95 -22.97 4.81 2.12
N GLY A 96 -22.84 6.12 1.86
CA GLY A 96 -21.89 7.00 2.54
C GLY A 96 -22.04 7.02 4.06
N GLU A 97 -23.27 7.05 4.55
CA GLU A 97 -23.56 6.97 5.99
C GLU A 97 -23.04 5.66 6.64
N GLN A 98 -23.13 4.54 5.91
CA GLN A 98 -22.58 3.27 6.38
C GLN A 98 -21.05 3.27 6.39
N ILE A 99 -20.42 3.94 5.41
CA ILE A 99 -18.97 4.15 5.39
C ILE A 99 -18.54 4.97 6.59
N ALA A 100 -19.24 6.07 6.90
CA ALA A 100 -18.98 6.93 8.06
C ALA A 100 -19.12 6.16 9.38
N SER A 101 -20.23 5.44 9.55
CA SER A 101 -20.51 4.64 10.75
C SER A 101 -19.48 3.54 10.96
N ARG A 102 -19.08 2.84 9.89
CA ARG A 102 -18.02 1.82 9.96
C ARG A 102 -16.68 2.44 10.31
N SER A 103 -16.32 3.57 9.70
CA SER A 103 -15.09 4.30 10.00
C SER A 103 -15.01 4.68 11.48
N LEU A 104 -16.07 5.24 12.06
CA LEU A 104 -16.12 5.59 13.47
C LEU A 104 -15.92 4.37 14.39
N LYS A 105 -16.55 3.23 14.04
CA LYS A 105 -16.38 1.97 14.77
C LYS A 105 -14.92 1.49 14.75
N GLU A 106 -14.26 1.55 13.61
CA GLU A 106 -12.85 1.15 13.49
C GLU A 106 -11.92 2.15 14.20
N MET A 107 -12.21 3.47 14.12
CA MET A 107 -11.46 4.48 14.87
C MET A 107 -11.52 4.21 16.38
N ASN A 108 -12.70 3.85 16.91
CA ASN A 108 -12.85 3.52 18.33
C ASN A 108 -12.09 2.24 18.76
N ARG A 109 -11.77 1.36 17.81
CA ARG A 109 -10.86 0.23 18.03
C ARG A 109 -9.41 0.69 18.23
N ILE A 110 -9.00 1.73 17.50
CA ILE A 110 -7.64 2.26 17.53
C ILE A 110 -7.38 3.08 18.80
N GLY A 111 -8.36 3.89 19.23
CA GLY A 111 -8.27 4.71 20.41
C GLY A 111 -9.65 5.04 21.00
N ARG A 112 -9.67 5.37 22.27
CA ARG A 112 -10.93 5.75 22.93
C ARG A 112 -11.45 7.06 22.33
N ILE A 113 -12.73 7.04 21.99
CA ILE A 113 -13.49 8.21 21.50
C ILE A 113 -14.59 8.46 22.51
N ASN A 114 -14.71 9.68 23.02
CA ASN A 114 -15.82 10.07 23.89
C ASN A 114 -17.09 10.38 23.07
N ASP A 115 -18.23 10.51 23.75
CA ASP A 115 -19.53 10.68 23.08
C ASP A 115 -19.58 11.98 22.24
N GLU A 116 -18.99 13.07 22.71
CA GLU A 116 -18.93 14.33 21.99
C GLU A 116 -18.11 14.22 20.71
N GLN A 117 -16.91 13.63 20.78
CA GLN A 117 -16.08 13.35 19.62
C GLN A 117 -16.80 12.42 18.62
N SER A 118 -17.45 11.37 19.14
CA SER A 118 -18.20 10.40 18.35
C SER A 118 -19.28 11.08 17.52
N ALA A 119 -20.12 11.91 18.15
CA ALA A 119 -21.20 12.64 17.49
C ALA A 119 -20.66 13.63 16.45
N ARG A 120 -19.66 14.43 16.83
CA ARG A 120 -19.04 15.44 15.95
C ARG A 120 -18.39 14.81 14.73
N TRP A 121 -17.61 13.74 14.93
CA TRP A 121 -16.88 13.08 13.83
C TRP A 121 -17.80 12.28 12.92
N LEU A 122 -18.84 11.62 13.48
CA LEU A 122 -19.84 10.94 12.66
C LEU A 122 -20.57 11.94 11.76
N THR A 123 -21.02 13.08 12.31
CA THR A 123 -21.67 14.14 11.54
C THR A 123 -20.76 14.65 10.41
N ALA A 124 -19.50 14.94 10.73
CA ALA A 124 -18.53 15.40 9.71
C ALA A 124 -18.33 14.37 8.60
N MET A 125 -18.10 13.10 8.95
CA MET A 125 -17.91 12.05 7.96
C MET A 125 -19.17 11.80 7.11
N THR A 126 -20.36 11.85 7.69
CA THR A 126 -21.63 11.69 6.94
C THR A 126 -21.82 12.82 5.91
N GLN A 127 -21.37 14.03 6.21
CA GLN A 127 -21.41 15.15 5.24
C GLN A 127 -20.37 15.02 4.14
N LEU A 128 -19.21 14.43 4.46
CA LEU A 128 -18.06 14.33 3.53
C LEU A 128 -18.08 13.08 2.64
N PHE A 129 -18.66 11.98 3.13
CA PHE A 129 -18.67 10.69 2.44
C PHE A 129 -20.01 10.50 1.71
N PRO A 130 -20.02 10.67 0.38
CA PRO A 130 -21.22 10.38 -0.40
C PRO A 130 -21.40 8.88 -0.59
N ASP A 131 -22.56 8.50 -1.12
CA ASP A 131 -22.72 7.18 -1.71
C ASP A 131 -21.69 7.00 -2.83
N VAL A 132 -21.10 5.83 -2.88
CA VAL A 132 -20.09 5.46 -3.88
C VAL A 132 -20.56 4.27 -4.70
N LYS A 133 -20.00 4.12 -5.88
CA LYS A 133 -20.22 2.98 -6.77
C LYS A 133 -18.88 2.39 -7.22
N ASP A 134 -18.93 1.30 -7.95
CA ASP A 134 -17.76 0.69 -8.57
C ASP A 134 -16.97 1.71 -9.39
N GLY A 135 -15.66 1.76 -9.16
CA GLY A 135 -14.71 2.69 -9.76
C GLY A 135 -14.60 4.06 -9.08
N ASP A 136 -15.50 4.43 -8.16
CA ASP A 136 -15.37 5.68 -7.42
C ASP A 136 -14.15 5.66 -6.49
N ARG A 137 -13.49 6.81 -6.37
CA ARG A 137 -12.27 6.98 -5.61
C ARG A 137 -12.45 8.02 -4.50
N LEU A 138 -12.35 7.57 -3.25
CA LEU A 138 -12.29 8.45 -2.09
C LEU A 138 -10.84 8.56 -1.62
N THR A 139 -10.30 9.79 -1.59
CA THR A 139 -8.94 10.07 -1.14
C THR A 139 -9.00 10.84 0.17
N GLY A 140 -8.30 10.33 1.19
CA GLY A 140 -8.00 11.04 2.42
C GLY A 140 -6.54 11.47 2.43
N ILE A 141 -6.27 12.75 2.69
CA ILE A 141 -4.92 13.31 2.80
C ILE A 141 -4.67 13.73 4.25
N GLN A 142 -3.70 13.09 4.87
CA GLN A 142 -3.27 13.35 6.23
C GLN A 142 -2.35 14.55 6.27
N ARG A 143 -2.70 15.53 7.11
CA ARG A 143 -1.87 16.66 7.49
C ARG A 143 -1.59 16.56 9.00
N PRO A 144 -0.44 16.01 9.41
CA PRO A 144 -0.16 15.73 10.82
C PRO A 144 -0.27 17.00 11.68
N GLY A 145 -0.93 16.86 12.85
CA GLY A 145 -1.16 17.99 13.76
C GLY A 145 -2.21 19.00 13.29
N VAL A 146 -2.75 18.87 12.08
CA VAL A 146 -3.71 19.82 11.49
C VAL A 146 -5.07 19.16 11.26
N GLY A 147 -5.13 18.16 10.40
CA GLY A 147 -6.42 17.57 10.00
C GLY A 147 -6.33 16.65 8.78
N THR A 148 -7.49 16.27 8.27
CA THR A 148 -7.64 15.40 7.10
C THR A 148 -8.46 16.09 6.03
N ARG A 149 -7.96 16.16 4.81
CA ARG A 149 -8.69 16.62 3.62
C ARG A 149 -9.23 15.44 2.83
N PHE A 150 -10.46 15.56 2.33
CA PHE A 150 -11.15 14.51 1.59
C PHE A 150 -11.47 14.94 0.17
N PHE A 151 -11.31 14.00 -0.77
CA PHE A 151 -11.60 14.20 -2.19
C PHE A 151 -12.38 13.00 -2.72
N LEU A 152 -13.37 13.27 -3.59
CA LEU A 152 -14.07 12.25 -4.36
C LEU A 152 -13.72 12.43 -5.84
N ASN A 153 -13.15 11.40 -6.46
CA ASN A 153 -12.76 11.42 -7.88
C ASN A 153 -11.90 12.64 -8.27
N GLY A 154 -11.03 13.09 -7.33
CA GLY A 154 -10.17 14.26 -7.51
C GLY A 154 -10.81 15.60 -7.11
N GLN A 155 -12.11 15.64 -6.81
CA GLN A 155 -12.81 16.85 -6.38
C GLN A 155 -12.78 16.98 -4.86
N PHE A 156 -12.38 18.14 -4.38
CA PHE A 156 -12.37 18.45 -2.93
C PHE A 156 -13.78 18.39 -2.34
N ARG A 157 -13.93 17.66 -1.23
CA ARG A 157 -15.19 17.48 -0.51
C ARG A 157 -15.25 18.28 0.78
N GLY A 158 -14.11 18.49 1.41
CA GLY A 158 -14.00 19.20 2.68
C GLY A 158 -12.85 18.68 3.54
N GLU A 159 -12.80 19.20 4.76
CA GLU A 159 -11.73 18.94 5.72
C GLU A 159 -12.29 18.70 7.12
N VAL A 160 -11.66 17.80 7.86
CA VAL A 160 -11.83 17.69 9.32
C VAL A 160 -10.56 18.21 9.98
N ALA A 161 -10.61 19.43 10.50
CA ALA A 161 -9.49 20.10 11.17
C ALA A 161 -9.38 19.63 12.63
N ASP A 162 -9.00 18.35 12.81
CA ASP A 162 -8.88 17.70 14.12
C ASP A 162 -7.73 16.68 14.04
N ALA A 163 -6.68 16.92 14.80
CA ALA A 163 -5.48 16.08 14.78
C ALA A 163 -5.74 14.68 15.34
N GLU A 164 -6.60 14.55 16.34
CA GLU A 164 -6.93 13.26 16.95
C GLU A 164 -7.86 12.44 16.03
N PHE A 165 -8.85 13.08 15.40
CA PHE A 165 -9.60 12.48 14.29
C PHE A 165 -8.65 11.90 13.25
N THR A 166 -7.72 12.72 12.78
CA THR A 166 -6.77 12.35 11.72
C THR A 166 -5.96 11.13 12.11
N ARG A 167 -5.38 11.13 13.31
CA ARG A 167 -4.60 10.01 13.84
C ARG A 167 -5.41 8.71 13.89
N LEU A 168 -6.63 8.78 14.41
CA LEU A 168 -7.50 7.60 14.54
C LEU A 168 -8.04 7.13 13.20
N PHE A 169 -8.39 8.06 12.31
CA PHE A 169 -8.91 7.74 10.99
C PHE A 169 -7.87 6.98 10.14
N PHE A 170 -6.66 7.51 10.00
CA PHE A 170 -5.61 6.79 9.27
C PHE A 170 -5.14 5.53 10.01
N GLY A 171 -5.27 5.51 11.32
CA GLY A 171 -5.04 4.33 12.15
C GLY A 171 -5.90 3.13 11.77
N ILE A 172 -7.07 3.32 11.16
CA ILE A 172 -7.92 2.23 10.65
C ILE A 172 -7.10 1.28 9.77
N TRP A 173 -6.20 1.83 8.93
CA TRP A 173 -5.36 1.04 8.02
C TRP A 173 -3.93 0.85 8.51
N LEU A 174 -3.36 1.84 9.21
CA LEU A 174 -1.92 1.90 9.48
C LEU A 174 -1.52 1.52 10.91
N SER A 175 -2.46 1.56 11.86
CA SER A 175 -2.17 1.17 13.25
C SER A 175 -1.89 -0.34 13.38
N PRO A 176 -0.96 -0.75 14.26
CA PRO A 176 -0.82 -2.16 14.64
C PRO A 176 -2.11 -2.77 15.24
N ARG A 177 -3.06 -1.94 15.68
CA ARG A 177 -4.37 -2.35 16.23
C ARG A 177 -5.49 -2.41 15.19
N THR A 178 -5.17 -2.27 13.89
CA THR A 178 -6.16 -2.41 12.81
C THR A 178 -6.87 -3.78 12.86
N SER A 179 -8.14 -3.82 12.45
CA SER A 179 -8.86 -5.08 12.24
C SER A 179 -8.37 -5.86 11.02
N GLU A 180 -7.56 -5.21 10.16
CA GLU A 180 -7.11 -5.76 8.87
C GLU A 180 -5.56 -5.78 8.78
N PRO A 181 -4.86 -6.62 9.58
CA PRO A 181 -3.40 -6.61 9.63
C PRO A 181 -2.74 -6.96 8.29
N ARG A 182 -3.34 -7.86 7.51
CA ARG A 182 -2.82 -8.21 6.17
C ARG A 182 -2.92 -7.04 5.19
N LEU A 183 -4.01 -6.26 5.25
CA LEU A 183 -4.17 -5.05 4.45
C LEU A 183 -3.09 -4.02 4.81
N ARG A 184 -2.82 -3.84 6.11
CA ARG A 184 -1.75 -2.99 6.60
C ARG A 184 -0.38 -3.41 6.05
N GLU A 185 -0.03 -4.68 6.13
CA GLU A 185 1.23 -5.22 5.62
C GLU A 185 1.40 -4.92 4.12
N GLN A 186 0.35 -5.15 3.33
CA GLN A 186 0.34 -4.85 1.91
C GLN A 186 0.54 -3.36 1.60
N LEU A 187 -0.12 -2.48 2.37
CA LEU A 187 0.02 -1.02 2.23
C LEU A 187 1.44 -0.54 2.56
N LEU A 188 2.05 -1.10 3.59
CA LEU A 188 3.41 -0.75 4.03
C LEU A 188 4.51 -1.40 3.18
N GLY A 189 4.16 -2.22 2.20
CA GLY A 189 5.12 -2.91 1.35
C GLY A 189 5.92 -4.00 2.09
N SER A 190 5.48 -4.40 3.28
CA SER A 190 6.07 -5.50 4.03
C SER A 190 5.69 -6.80 3.34
N ARG A 191 6.66 -7.48 2.73
CA ARG A 191 6.46 -8.82 2.17
C ARG A 191 6.47 -9.82 3.34
N SER A 192 5.36 -10.56 3.48
CA SER A 192 5.34 -11.80 4.27
C SER A 192 6.11 -12.89 3.55
#